data_5c33ced68a5ad85a76cde349eaafda56
#
_entry.id   5c33ced68a5ad85a76cde349eaafda56
#
_cell.length_a   1.000
_cell.length_b   1.000
_cell.length_c   1.000
_cell.angle_alpha   90.00
_cell.angle_beta   90.00
_cell.angle_gamma   90.00
#
_symmetry.space_group_name_H-M   'P 1'
#
loop_
_entity.id
_entity.type
_entity.pdbx_description
1 polymer ?
#
loop_
_entity_poly.entity_id
_entity_poly.type
_entity_poly.pdbx_seq_one_letter_code
_entity_poly.pdbx_strand_id
1 'polypeptide(L)'
;LIREIKYTGLKSATNTEVLDKYKEKKVSLGIETPFDPTKVQRAITVLTDLLAEKGRQYAEIKYEATDVPPNSKMINFIIDEGPKVKVKKIDFHGNTVFSDRELRKSMKYIKQTGLISTFTGKATFDRNKLEGSLELGVRAKYNEQGYMKVLIDEPKVDVRDVKGMSWFPIPFKSTKGKRVFIDINLEEGNQYRVGDVNFTGNTLFTKE
;
A
#
# COMPACT_ATOMS: atom_id res chain seq x y z
N LEU A 1 13.89 -27.43 17.77
CA LEU A 1 12.64 -26.66 17.86
C LEU A 1 12.94 -25.17 18.04
N ILE A 2 11.98 -24.31 17.69
CA ILE A 2 12.07 -22.86 17.96
C ILE A 2 11.55 -22.63 19.38
N ARG A 3 12.39 -22.05 20.22
CA ARG A 3 12.05 -21.74 21.62
C ARG A 3 11.45 -20.35 21.79
N GLU A 4 11.98 -19.40 21.03
CA GLU A 4 11.59 -17.99 21.13
C GLU A 4 11.76 -17.29 19.78
N ILE A 5 10.88 -16.32 19.50
CA ILE A 5 10.98 -15.42 18.34
C ILE A 5 10.95 -13.98 18.85
N LYS A 6 12.00 -13.23 18.53
CA LYS A 6 12.13 -11.79 18.87
C LYS A 6 12.11 -10.92 17.63
N TYR A 7 11.63 -9.69 17.78
CA TYR A 7 11.60 -8.66 16.74
C TYR A 7 12.28 -7.39 17.26
N THR A 8 13.59 -7.32 17.07
CA THR A 8 14.39 -6.17 17.51
C THR A 8 14.34 -5.05 16.47
N GLY A 9 13.95 -3.85 16.89
CA GLY A 9 13.85 -2.68 16.00
C GLY A 9 12.47 -2.47 15.35
N LEU A 10 11.51 -3.37 15.54
CA LEU A 10 10.13 -3.21 15.09
C LEU A 10 9.43 -2.08 15.88
N LYS A 11 8.91 -1.06 15.18
CA LYS A 11 8.27 0.13 15.75
C LYS A 11 6.93 0.47 15.10
N SER A 12 6.77 0.12 13.82
CA SER A 12 5.60 0.49 13.01
C SER A 12 4.49 -0.55 13.03
N ALA A 13 4.76 -1.73 13.58
CA ALA A 13 3.80 -2.81 13.77
C ALA A 13 3.95 -3.45 15.14
N THR A 14 2.89 -4.06 15.64
CA THR A 14 2.89 -4.84 16.87
C THR A 14 3.17 -6.32 16.58
N ASN A 15 3.61 -7.07 17.58
CA ASN A 15 3.79 -8.54 17.45
C ASN A 15 2.48 -9.23 17.04
N THR A 16 1.33 -8.75 17.51
CA THR A 16 0.02 -9.29 17.13
C THR A 16 -0.24 -9.10 15.64
N GLU A 17 0.01 -7.90 15.10
CA GLU A 17 -0.15 -7.63 13.67
C GLU A 17 0.77 -8.52 12.81
N VAL A 18 1.99 -8.77 13.28
CA VAL A 18 2.93 -9.69 12.60
C VAL A 18 2.37 -11.12 12.57
N LEU A 19 1.90 -11.61 13.71
CA LEU A 19 1.33 -12.95 13.81
C LEU A 19 0.06 -13.11 12.97
N ASP A 20 -0.80 -12.11 12.94
CA ASP A 20 -2.01 -12.12 12.13
C ASP A 20 -1.67 -12.12 10.63
N LYS A 21 -0.63 -11.35 10.24
CA LYS A 21 -0.15 -11.34 8.86
C LYS A 21 0.47 -12.69 8.47
N TYR A 22 1.20 -13.34 9.38
CA TYR A 22 1.72 -14.69 9.16
C TYR A 22 0.59 -15.71 8.95
N LYS A 23 -0.49 -15.63 9.75
CA LYS A 23 -1.67 -16.49 9.59
C LYS A 23 -2.35 -16.24 8.22
N GLU A 24 -2.59 -14.97 7.86
CA GLU A 24 -3.15 -14.57 6.56
C GLU A 24 -2.35 -15.16 5.39
N LYS A 25 -1.03 -15.06 5.45
CA LYS A 25 -0.10 -15.53 4.40
C LYS A 25 0.32 -16.99 4.56
N LYS A 26 -0.28 -17.73 5.51
CA LYS A 26 0.01 -19.14 5.79
C LYS A 26 1.51 -19.40 6.04
N VAL A 27 2.15 -18.52 6.79
CA VAL A 27 3.52 -18.72 7.27
C VAL A 27 3.49 -19.56 8.52
N SER A 28 4.01 -20.79 8.46
CA SER A 28 4.06 -21.73 9.58
C SER A 28 5.37 -21.60 10.37
N LEU A 29 5.69 -20.39 10.82
CA LEU A 29 6.80 -20.10 11.73
C LEU A 29 6.21 -19.81 13.12
N GLY A 30 6.56 -20.59 14.13
CA GLY A 30 6.03 -20.43 15.48
C GLY A 30 6.90 -21.10 16.52
N ILE A 31 6.62 -20.81 17.78
CA ILE A 31 7.24 -21.47 18.93
C ILE A 31 6.85 -22.96 18.91
N GLU A 32 7.74 -23.82 19.37
CA GLU A 32 7.64 -25.29 19.39
C GLU A 32 7.55 -25.95 17.99
N THR A 33 7.78 -25.19 16.90
CA THR A 33 7.88 -25.76 15.56
C THR A 33 9.35 -26.06 15.19
N PRO A 34 9.60 -27.02 14.26
CA PRO A 34 10.94 -27.27 13.75
C PRO A 34 11.53 -26.01 13.09
N PHE A 35 12.81 -25.73 13.40
CA PHE A 35 13.53 -24.66 12.71
C PHE A 35 13.76 -25.05 11.24
N ASP A 36 13.35 -24.16 10.35
CA ASP A 36 13.49 -24.31 8.91
C ASP A 36 13.88 -22.93 8.31
N PRO A 37 15.08 -22.80 7.74
CA PRO A 37 15.53 -21.54 7.13
C PRO A 37 14.58 -21.02 6.05
N THR A 38 13.93 -21.90 5.29
CA THR A 38 12.97 -21.53 4.24
C THR A 38 11.75 -20.84 4.84
N LYS A 39 11.24 -21.35 5.96
CA LYS A 39 10.12 -20.73 6.68
C LYS A 39 10.51 -19.36 7.26
N VAL A 40 11.74 -19.24 7.78
CA VAL A 40 12.28 -17.96 8.26
C VAL A 40 12.38 -16.94 7.13
N GLN A 41 12.88 -17.35 5.96
CA GLN A 41 12.95 -16.47 4.79
C GLN A 41 11.56 -16.02 4.32
N ARG A 42 10.59 -16.93 4.31
CA ARG A 42 9.20 -16.59 4.00
C ARG A 42 8.60 -15.62 5.02
N ALA A 43 8.91 -15.79 6.29
CA ALA A 43 8.51 -14.87 7.36
C ALA A 43 9.12 -13.46 7.15
N ILE A 44 10.39 -13.37 6.74
CA ILE A 44 11.04 -12.09 6.38
C ILE A 44 10.28 -11.40 5.25
N THR A 45 9.95 -12.13 4.17
CA THR A 45 9.20 -11.57 3.04
C THR A 45 7.87 -10.98 3.51
N VAL A 46 7.08 -11.75 4.28
CA VAL A 46 5.77 -11.29 4.78
C VAL A 46 5.91 -10.11 5.75
N LEU A 47 6.96 -10.09 6.57
CA LEU A 47 7.23 -8.96 7.46
C LEU A 47 7.66 -7.71 6.69
N THR A 48 8.43 -7.87 5.61
CA THR A 48 8.80 -6.77 4.70
C THR A 48 7.55 -6.19 4.03
N ASP A 49 6.63 -7.03 3.56
CA ASP A 49 5.35 -6.61 2.98
C ASP A 49 4.51 -5.84 4.01
N LEU A 50 4.39 -6.34 5.24
CA LEU A 50 3.70 -5.65 6.33
C LEU A 50 4.29 -4.26 6.61
N LEU A 51 5.62 -4.17 6.65
CA LEU A 51 6.30 -2.89 6.85
C LEU A 51 6.10 -1.94 5.66
N ALA A 52 6.10 -2.45 4.43
CA ALA A 52 5.77 -1.66 3.24
C ALA A 52 4.34 -1.11 3.28
N GLU A 53 3.34 -1.91 3.70
CA GLU A 53 1.96 -1.45 3.95
C GLU A 53 1.89 -0.31 4.99
N LYS A 54 2.80 -0.31 5.97
CA LYS A 54 2.96 0.76 6.97
C LYS A 54 3.78 1.96 6.43
N GLY A 55 4.21 1.89 5.16
CA GLY A 55 5.01 2.92 4.48
C GLY A 55 6.51 2.84 4.73
N ARG A 56 7.00 1.70 5.17
CA ARG A 56 8.41 1.41 5.41
C ARG A 56 8.99 0.55 4.27
N GLN A 57 8.93 1.06 3.04
CA GLN A 57 9.33 0.33 1.83
C GLN A 57 10.84 0.07 1.71
N TYR A 58 11.63 0.73 2.53
CA TYR A 58 13.09 0.55 2.62
C TYR A 58 13.47 -0.17 3.91
N ALA A 59 12.56 -0.97 4.47
CA ALA A 59 12.88 -1.79 5.62
C ALA A 59 13.85 -2.90 5.24
N GLU A 60 14.90 -3.04 6.03
CA GLU A 60 15.86 -4.14 5.94
C GLU A 60 15.68 -5.07 7.13
N ILE A 61 15.55 -6.37 6.86
CA ILE A 61 15.33 -7.38 7.87
C ILE A 61 16.40 -8.46 7.73
N LYS A 62 17.12 -8.66 8.81
CA LYS A 62 18.06 -9.77 8.96
C LYS A 62 17.57 -10.68 10.11
N TYR A 63 18.07 -11.88 10.19
CA TYR A 63 17.81 -12.73 11.35
C TYR A 63 19.07 -13.38 11.88
N GLU A 64 19.06 -13.64 13.16
CA GLU A 64 20.06 -14.43 13.86
C GLU A 64 19.36 -15.61 14.52
N ALA A 65 19.95 -16.81 14.37
CA ALA A 65 19.47 -18.02 15.02
C ALA A 65 20.52 -18.51 16.00
N THR A 66 20.21 -18.42 17.29
CA THR A 66 21.10 -18.82 18.37
C THR A 66 20.66 -20.17 18.94
N ASP A 67 21.60 -21.07 19.16
CA ASP A 67 21.33 -22.36 19.78
C ASP A 67 21.03 -22.19 21.27
N VAL A 68 19.96 -22.84 21.72
CA VAL A 68 19.53 -22.88 23.13
C VAL A 68 19.46 -24.32 23.57
N PRO A 69 20.25 -24.74 24.62
CA PRO A 69 20.18 -26.10 25.13
C PRO A 69 18.78 -26.50 25.59
N PRO A 70 18.40 -27.82 25.50
CA PRO A 70 19.24 -28.90 24.98
C PRO A 70 19.20 -29.05 23.46
N ASN A 71 18.17 -28.68 22.72
CA ASN A 71 18.02 -28.88 21.27
C ASN A 71 17.03 -27.86 20.66
N SER A 72 17.16 -26.61 21.05
CA SER A 72 16.25 -25.53 20.55
C SER A 72 17.03 -24.37 19.97
N LYS A 73 16.34 -23.51 19.22
CA LYS A 73 16.88 -22.28 18.68
C LYS A 73 16.02 -21.08 19.09
N MET A 74 16.65 -19.97 19.33
CA MET A 74 16.02 -18.66 19.42
C MET A 74 16.24 -17.94 18.10
N ILE A 75 15.20 -17.34 17.54
CA ILE A 75 15.26 -16.53 16.32
C ILE A 75 15.07 -15.07 16.72
N ASN A 76 16.01 -14.23 16.37
CA ASN A 76 15.89 -12.79 16.52
C ASN A 76 15.87 -12.11 15.12
N PHE A 77 14.75 -11.50 14.75
CA PHE A 77 14.67 -10.65 13.58
C PHE A 77 15.17 -9.26 13.94
N ILE A 78 16.25 -8.83 13.26
CA ILE A 78 16.86 -7.51 13.41
C ILE A 78 16.31 -6.65 12.29
N ILE A 79 15.53 -5.62 12.65
CA ILE A 79 14.73 -4.82 11.73
C ILE A 79 15.23 -3.38 11.74
N ASP A 80 15.67 -2.89 10.60
CA ASP A 80 15.78 -1.46 10.33
C ASP A 80 14.60 -1.05 9.45
N GLU A 81 13.63 -0.34 10.00
CA GLU A 81 12.44 0.08 9.26
C GLU A 81 12.71 1.14 8.21
N GLY A 82 13.86 1.79 8.26
CA GLY A 82 14.17 2.90 7.38
C GLY A 82 13.21 4.09 7.50
N PRO A 83 13.29 5.07 6.60
CA PRO A 83 12.42 6.25 6.62
C PRO A 83 11.01 5.95 6.15
N LYS A 84 10.01 6.60 6.75
CA LYS A 84 8.61 6.52 6.28
C LYS A 84 8.45 7.30 4.97
N VAL A 85 7.90 6.64 3.96
CA VAL A 85 7.65 7.20 2.63
C VAL A 85 6.26 7.81 2.55
N LYS A 86 6.16 9.09 2.17
CA LYS A 86 4.88 9.80 2.05
C LYS A 86 4.67 10.34 0.65
N VAL A 87 3.43 10.28 0.17
CA VAL A 87 3.03 10.85 -1.12
C VAL A 87 3.01 12.38 -1.03
N LYS A 88 3.85 13.04 -1.81
CA LYS A 88 3.90 14.51 -1.86
C LYS A 88 2.96 15.05 -2.91
N LYS A 89 2.94 14.45 -4.10
CA LYS A 89 2.16 14.93 -5.24
C LYS A 89 1.68 13.76 -6.08
N ILE A 90 0.48 13.91 -6.64
CA ILE A 90 -0.09 13.01 -7.64
C ILE A 90 -0.58 13.90 -8.79
N ASP A 91 -0.03 13.71 -9.96
CA ASP A 91 -0.40 14.44 -11.17
C ASP A 91 -0.99 13.47 -12.19
N PHE A 92 -1.98 13.95 -12.92
CA PHE A 92 -2.60 13.23 -14.01
C PHE A 92 -2.29 13.94 -15.33
N HIS A 93 -2.15 13.17 -16.39
CA HIS A 93 -1.90 13.65 -17.74
C HIS A 93 -2.83 12.93 -18.71
N GLY A 94 -3.36 13.67 -19.71
CA GLY A 94 -4.33 13.15 -20.68
C GLY A 94 -5.78 13.22 -20.22
N ASN A 95 -6.04 13.71 -19.00
CA ASN A 95 -7.37 13.94 -18.47
C ASN A 95 -7.94 15.27 -18.97
N THR A 96 -8.99 15.20 -19.79
CA THR A 96 -9.72 16.37 -20.31
C THR A 96 -11.13 16.46 -19.72
N VAL A 97 -11.76 15.33 -19.42
CA VAL A 97 -13.12 15.21 -18.88
C VAL A 97 -13.16 15.58 -17.40
N PHE A 98 -12.16 15.17 -16.64
CA PHE A 98 -12.07 15.47 -15.22
C PHE A 98 -10.78 16.21 -14.88
N SER A 99 -10.88 17.17 -14.00
CA SER A 99 -9.70 17.84 -13.44
C SER A 99 -8.91 16.90 -12.54
N ASP A 100 -7.61 17.15 -12.42
CA ASP A 100 -6.72 16.47 -11.45
C ASP A 100 -7.30 16.45 -10.04
N ARG A 101 -7.93 17.53 -9.62
CA ARG A 101 -8.54 17.64 -8.30
C ARG A 101 -9.67 16.64 -8.12
N GLU A 102 -10.50 16.44 -9.13
CA GLU A 102 -11.59 15.47 -9.10
C GLU A 102 -11.07 14.04 -9.11
N LEU A 103 -10.06 13.75 -9.95
CA LEU A 103 -9.41 12.43 -9.97
C LEU A 103 -8.72 12.12 -8.65
N ARG A 104 -7.96 13.05 -8.08
CA ARG A 104 -7.39 12.87 -6.73
C ARG A 104 -8.45 12.68 -5.66
N LYS A 105 -9.62 13.27 -5.81
CA LYS A 105 -10.75 13.11 -4.88
C LYS A 105 -11.36 11.71 -4.95
N SER A 106 -11.44 11.10 -6.14
CA SER A 106 -11.94 9.74 -6.34
C SER A 106 -11.01 8.65 -5.78
N MET A 107 -9.71 8.92 -5.66
CA MET A 107 -8.75 7.98 -5.05
C MET A 107 -9.08 7.75 -3.57
N LYS A 108 -9.46 6.52 -3.20
CA LYS A 108 -10.00 6.21 -1.85
C LYS A 108 -8.91 5.85 -0.83
N TYR A 109 -7.88 5.14 -1.26
CA TYR A 109 -6.92 4.48 -0.35
C TYR A 109 -5.62 5.25 -0.18
N ILE A 110 -5.25 6.08 -1.15
CA ILE A 110 -4.03 6.90 -1.13
C ILE A 110 -4.37 8.37 -1.41
N LYS A 111 -3.70 9.27 -0.71
CA LYS A 111 -3.89 10.73 -0.84
C LYS A 111 -2.54 11.44 -0.79
N GLN A 112 -2.46 12.60 -1.39
CA GLN A 112 -1.33 13.51 -1.19
C GLN A 112 -1.20 13.92 0.28
N THR A 113 0.02 14.26 0.70
CA THR A 113 0.28 14.78 2.05
C THR A 113 -0.50 16.08 2.30
N GLY A 114 -1.35 16.06 3.30
CA GLY A 114 -2.13 17.17 3.80
C GLY A 114 -2.45 16.94 5.27
N LEU A 115 -3.12 17.86 5.93
CA LEU A 115 -3.45 17.72 7.35
C LEU A 115 -4.22 16.42 7.60
N ILE A 116 -5.39 16.26 7.01
CA ILE A 116 -6.28 15.10 7.20
C ILE A 116 -5.62 13.80 6.74
N SER A 117 -4.99 13.79 5.55
CA SER A 117 -4.39 12.58 5.01
C SER A 117 -3.18 12.08 5.80
N THR A 118 -2.48 12.99 6.48
CA THR A 118 -1.36 12.65 7.37
C THR A 118 -1.86 11.99 8.65
N PHE A 119 -2.95 12.47 9.24
CA PHE A 119 -3.55 11.88 10.43
C PHE A 119 -4.21 10.53 10.14
N THR A 120 -4.87 10.39 8.98
CA THR A 120 -5.55 9.14 8.60
C THR A 120 -4.62 8.08 8.01
N GLY A 121 -3.31 8.37 7.88
CA GLY A 121 -2.33 7.47 7.27
C GLY A 121 -2.43 7.35 5.74
N LYS A 122 -3.44 7.96 5.11
CA LYS A 122 -3.67 7.89 3.65
C LYS A 122 -2.58 8.60 2.82
N ALA A 123 -1.75 9.44 3.45
CA ALA A 123 -0.57 10.04 2.81
C ALA A 123 0.64 9.10 2.74
N THR A 124 0.58 7.93 3.34
CA THR A 124 1.64 6.93 3.29
C THR A 124 1.61 6.24 1.92
N PHE A 125 2.77 6.17 1.26
CA PHE A 125 2.88 5.49 -0.01
C PHE A 125 2.81 3.97 0.19
N ASP A 126 1.98 3.33 -0.62
CA ASP A 126 1.81 1.89 -0.71
C ASP A 126 1.35 1.59 -2.14
N ARG A 127 2.07 0.70 -2.83
CA ARG A 127 1.79 0.40 -4.25
C ARG A 127 0.41 -0.23 -4.44
N ASN A 128 0.03 -1.16 -3.60
CA ASN A 128 -1.28 -1.83 -3.68
C ASN A 128 -2.43 -0.84 -3.46
N LYS A 129 -2.25 0.11 -2.52
CA LYS A 129 -3.22 1.19 -2.29
C LYS A 129 -3.30 2.16 -3.47
N LEU A 130 -2.19 2.41 -4.16
CA LEU A 130 -2.18 3.22 -5.38
C LEU A 130 -2.97 2.53 -6.48
N GLU A 131 -2.65 1.28 -6.80
CA GLU A 131 -3.34 0.48 -7.82
C GLU A 131 -4.84 0.34 -7.51
N GLY A 132 -5.19 -0.03 -6.28
CA GLY A 132 -6.59 -0.08 -5.84
C GLY A 132 -7.31 1.27 -5.92
N SER A 133 -6.61 2.40 -5.70
CA SER A 133 -7.19 3.73 -5.86
C SER A 133 -7.41 4.11 -7.32
N LEU A 134 -6.57 3.65 -8.24
CA LEU A 134 -6.74 3.86 -9.67
C LEU A 134 -7.92 3.04 -10.21
N GLU A 135 -8.01 1.77 -9.86
CA GLU A 135 -9.08 0.89 -10.35
C GLU A 135 -10.45 1.24 -9.72
N LEU A 136 -10.53 1.27 -8.40
CA LEU A 136 -11.78 1.46 -7.66
C LEU A 136 -12.16 2.92 -7.43
N GLY A 137 -11.32 3.85 -7.86
CA GLY A 137 -11.55 5.28 -7.76
C GLY A 137 -11.57 5.96 -9.11
N VAL A 138 -10.43 6.01 -9.78
CA VAL A 138 -10.28 6.77 -11.03
C VAL A 138 -11.03 6.08 -12.17
N ARG A 139 -10.76 4.82 -12.45
CA ARG A 139 -11.45 4.06 -13.52
C ARG A 139 -12.95 4.00 -13.29
N ALA A 140 -13.39 3.73 -12.07
CA ALA A 140 -14.81 3.71 -11.74
C ALA A 140 -15.49 5.05 -12.04
N LYS A 141 -14.84 6.19 -11.71
CA LYS A 141 -15.36 7.53 -11.99
C LYS A 141 -15.54 7.78 -13.48
N TYR A 142 -14.61 7.31 -14.33
CA TYR A 142 -14.74 7.40 -15.79
C TYR A 142 -15.88 6.50 -16.31
N ASN A 143 -15.97 5.27 -15.79
CA ASN A 143 -17.01 4.33 -16.18
C ASN A 143 -18.43 4.85 -15.84
N GLU A 144 -18.60 5.52 -14.69
CA GLU A 144 -19.86 6.17 -14.29
C GLU A 144 -20.32 7.23 -15.29
N GLN A 145 -19.39 7.84 -16.03
CA GLN A 145 -19.69 8.82 -17.09
C GLN A 145 -19.69 8.22 -18.51
N GLY A 146 -19.63 6.88 -18.61
CA GLY A 146 -19.67 6.18 -19.89
C GLY A 146 -18.33 6.03 -20.60
N TYR A 147 -17.23 6.43 -20.00
CA TYR A 147 -15.88 6.21 -20.56
C TYR A 147 -15.36 4.81 -20.20
N MET A 148 -15.98 3.81 -20.82
CA MET A 148 -15.77 2.38 -20.48
C MET A 148 -14.40 1.85 -20.90
N LYS A 149 -13.70 2.52 -21.81
CA LYS A 149 -12.40 2.09 -22.36
C LYS A 149 -11.24 2.99 -21.91
N VAL A 150 -11.37 3.64 -20.75
CA VAL A 150 -10.26 4.43 -20.21
C VAL A 150 -9.06 3.52 -19.95
N LEU A 151 -7.92 3.89 -20.54
CA LEU A 151 -6.62 3.25 -20.27
C LEU A 151 -5.89 4.12 -19.25
N ILE A 152 -5.33 3.46 -18.24
CA ILE A 152 -4.49 4.09 -17.23
C ILE A 152 -3.15 3.38 -17.29
N ASP A 153 -2.11 4.10 -17.67
CA ASP A 153 -0.76 3.57 -17.75
C ASP A 153 -0.20 3.22 -16.37
N GLU A 154 0.86 2.43 -16.35
CA GLU A 154 1.59 2.17 -15.11
C GLU A 154 2.13 3.49 -14.54
N PRO A 155 1.79 3.83 -13.28
CA PRO A 155 2.20 5.08 -12.65
C PRO A 155 3.72 5.21 -12.54
N LYS A 156 4.26 6.34 -12.98
CA LYS A 156 5.67 6.67 -12.75
C LYS A 156 5.83 7.19 -11.33
N VAL A 157 6.63 6.47 -10.55
CA VAL A 157 6.86 6.76 -9.13
C VAL A 157 8.27 7.25 -8.93
N ASP A 158 8.43 8.53 -8.60
CA ASP A 158 9.71 9.15 -8.32
C ASP A 158 9.87 9.41 -6.82
N VAL A 159 10.94 8.87 -6.23
CA VAL A 159 11.20 8.95 -4.78
C VAL A 159 12.37 9.88 -4.53
N ARG A 160 12.09 10.99 -3.86
CA ARG A 160 13.12 12.00 -3.54
C ARG A 160 13.33 12.12 -2.04
N ASP A 161 14.58 12.33 -1.65
CA ASP A 161 14.92 12.72 -0.29
C ASP A 161 14.62 14.20 -0.09
N VAL A 162 13.75 14.50 0.86
CA VAL A 162 13.40 15.87 1.20
C VAL A 162 14.00 16.22 2.55
N LYS A 163 14.94 17.14 2.54
CA LYS A 163 15.42 17.84 3.74
C LYS A 163 14.50 19.05 3.92
N GLY A 164 13.57 18.98 4.86
CA GLY A 164 12.64 20.09 5.11
C GLY A 164 12.70 20.56 6.55
N MET A 165 12.66 21.88 6.71
CA MET A 165 12.39 22.52 7.98
C MET A 165 10.86 22.67 8.09
N SER A 166 10.24 22.15 9.15
CA SER A 166 8.81 22.38 9.40
C SER A 166 8.60 23.85 9.73
N TRP A 167 7.80 24.56 8.93
CA TRP A 167 7.42 25.95 9.17
C TRP A 167 6.28 26.10 10.17
N PHE A 168 5.84 25.00 10.80
CA PHE A 168 4.84 25.07 11.87
C PHE A 168 5.54 25.24 13.23
N PRO A 169 4.94 25.95 14.20
CA PRO A 169 5.60 26.38 15.45
C PRO A 169 5.81 25.27 16.48
N ILE A 170 6.05 24.04 16.03
CA ILE A 170 6.57 22.97 16.87
C ILE A 170 8.07 22.91 16.58
N PRO A 171 8.91 23.54 17.41
CA PRO A 171 10.35 23.50 17.22
C PRO A 171 10.81 22.03 17.30
N PHE A 172 11.73 21.65 16.39
CA PHE A 172 12.49 20.39 16.43
C PHE A 172 11.91 19.13 15.81
N LYS A 173 10.85 19.15 15.01
CA LYS A 173 10.54 17.96 14.21
C LYS A 173 11.23 18.05 12.86
N SER A 174 12.44 17.45 12.76
CA SER A 174 13.12 17.25 11.47
C SER A 174 12.18 16.53 10.50
N THR A 175 11.87 17.18 9.37
CA THR A 175 11.06 16.59 8.30
C THR A 175 11.90 15.80 7.29
N LYS A 176 13.07 15.29 7.75
CA LYS A 176 13.86 14.36 6.93
C LYS A 176 13.01 13.14 6.61
N GLY A 177 12.85 12.85 5.33
CA GLY A 177 12.11 11.67 4.90
C GLY A 177 12.01 11.59 3.39
N LYS A 178 11.63 10.39 2.93
CA LYS A 178 11.40 10.16 1.51
C LYS A 178 10.02 10.65 1.11
N ARG A 179 9.94 11.35 -0.01
CA ARG A 179 8.69 11.83 -0.62
C ARG A 179 8.53 11.23 -1.99
N VAL A 180 7.31 10.80 -2.29
CA VAL A 180 6.94 10.23 -3.57
C VAL A 180 6.17 11.27 -4.38
N PHE A 181 6.56 11.38 -5.64
CA PHE A 181 5.84 12.08 -6.69
C PHE A 181 5.34 11.03 -7.66
N ILE A 182 4.07 11.09 -8.02
CA ILE A 182 3.41 10.09 -8.85
C ILE A 182 2.84 10.80 -10.07
N ASP A 183 3.28 10.40 -11.25
CA ASP A 183 2.75 10.85 -12.53
C ASP A 183 1.96 9.72 -13.17
N ILE A 184 0.72 9.98 -13.54
CA ILE A 184 -0.22 9.01 -14.08
C ILE A 184 -0.69 9.51 -15.43
N ASN A 185 -0.31 8.81 -16.50
CA ASN A 185 -0.85 9.05 -17.83
C ASN A 185 -2.12 8.23 -18.01
N LEU A 186 -3.08 8.80 -18.72
CA LEU A 186 -4.31 8.11 -19.07
C LEU A 186 -4.81 8.53 -20.45
N GLU A 187 -5.54 7.63 -21.09
CA GLU A 187 -6.27 7.86 -22.33
C GLU A 187 -7.76 7.64 -22.06
N GLU A 188 -8.57 8.70 -22.17
CA GLU A 188 -9.97 8.65 -21.76
C GLU A 188 -10.83 7.81 -22.70
N GLY A 189 -10.46 7.75 -23.98
CA GLY A 189 -11.23 7.07 -25.02
C GLY A 189 -12.56 7.80 -25.34
N ASN A 190 -13.48 7.07 -25.99
CA ASN A 190 -14.77 7.60 -26.36
C ASN A 190 -15.81 7.40 -25.25
N GLN A 191 -16.74 8.34 -25.12
CA GLN A 191 -17.90 8.19 -24.26
C GLN A 191 -18.93 7.27 -24.91
N TYR A 192 -19.36 6.25 -24.21
CA TYR A 192 -20.42 5.32 -24.61
C TYR A 192 -21.71 5.67 -23.87
N ARG A 193 -22.84 5.52 -24.57
CA ARG A 193 -24.17 5.65 -23.99
C ARG A 193 -24.94 4.36 -24.25
N VAL A 194 -25.82 4.00 -23.33
CA VAL A 194 -26.73 2.88 -23.52
C VAL A 194 -27.69 3.25 -24.63
N GLY A 195 -27.78 2.40 -25.67
CA GLY A 195 -28.79 2.50 -26.71
C GLY A 195 -30.10 1.81 -26.30
N ASP A 196 -30.70 1.06 -27.21
CA ASP A 196 -31.94 0.33 -26.92
C ASP A 196 -31.67 -0.86 -26.01
N VAL A 197 -32.49 -1.01 -24.99
CA VAL A 197 -32.50 -2.18 -24.11
C VAL A 197 -33.68 -3.07 -24.48
N ASN A 198 -33.40 -4.25 -25.01
CA ASN A 198 -34.43 -5.22 -25.36
C ASN A 198 -34.44 -6.41 -24.39
N PHE A 199 -35.61 -6.70 -23.84
CA PHE A 199 -35.81 -7.88 -23.01
C PHE A 199 -36.51 -8.97 -23.85
N THR A 200 -35.95 -10.17 -23.84
CA THR A 200 -36.52 -11.36 -24.49
C THR A 200 -36.83 -12.42 -23.43
N GLY A 201 -37.95 -13.12 -23.56
CA GLY A 201 -38.36 -14.18 -22.63
C GLY A 201 -39.05 -13.69 -21.38
N ASN A 202 -39.34 -12.43 -21.22
CA ASN A 202 -40.17 -11.89 -20.12
C ASN A 202 -41.63 -12.13 -20.40
N THR A 203 -42.25 -13.01 -19.61
CA THR A 203 -43.72 -13.31 -19.70
C THR A 203 -44.53 -12.61 -18.62
N LEU A 204 -43.90 -12.10 -17.57
CA LEU A 204 -44.55 -11.52 -16.40
C LEU A 204 -44.60 -10.00 -16.37
N PHE A 205 -43.71 -9.31 -17.11
CA PHE A 205 -43.62 -7.85 -17.14
C PHE A 205 -43.69 -7.35 -18.58
N THR A 206 -44.54 -6.39 -18.83
CA THR A 206 -44.63 -5.66 -20.11
C THR A 206 -43.49 -4.64 -20.21
N LYS A 207 -43.09 -4.34 -21.44
CA LYS A 207 -42.22 -3.19 -21.73
C LYS A 207 -43.04 -1.91 -21.48
N GLU A 208 -42.68 -1.12 -20.49
CA GLU A 208 -43.03 0.27 -20.40
C GLU A 208 -41.82 1.14 -20.78
#